data_0e179ee9b3c9bd5b9b3ccd5ccecfd4e2
#
_entry.id   0e179ee9b3c9bd5b9b3ccd5ccecfd4e2
#
_cell.length_a   1.000
_cell.length_b   1.000
_cell.length_c   1.000
_cell.angle_alpha   90.00
_cell.angle_beta   90.00
_cell.angle_gamma   90.00
#
_symmetry.space_group_name_H-M   'P 1'
#
loop_
_entity.id
_entity.type
_entity.pdbx_description
1 polymer ?
#
loop_
_entity_poly.entity_id
_entity_poly.type
_entity_poly.pdbx_seq_one_letter_code
_entity_poly.pdbx_strand_id
1 'polypeptide(L)'
;MDATQTKDVEPLEQLLAALRAEKTDAIERYGVHSLGVFGSYVRGEAKPDSDLDVLVEYSTPPTLFEYVRLQNELSDRLGVRVDLVMKSALKPVLGERILEELIYV
;
A
#
# COMPACT_ATOMS: atom_id res chain seq x y z
N MET A 1 14.77 -27.81 -2.93
CA MET A 1 14.53 -27.08 -3.10
C MET A 1 13.99 -26.39 -3.19
N ASP A 2 13.96 -26.32 -3.39
CA ASP A 2 13.48 -25.60 -3.67
C ASP A 2 12.96 -24.84 -3.84
N ALA A 3 12.83 -24.94 -4.05
CA ALA A 3 12.47 -24.13 -4.41
C ALA A 3 11.99 -23.45 -4.64
N THR A 4 11.83 -23.56 -4.82
CA THR A 4 11.46 -22.90 -5.23
C THR A 4 10.89 -22.13 -5.13
N GLN A 5 10.74 -22.11 -5.20
CA GLN A 5 10.18 -21.39 -5.07
C GLN A 5 9.33 -20.64 -5.14
N THR A 6 9.03 -20.82 -5.42
CA THR A 6 8.10 -19.98 -5.54
C THR A 6 8.08 -18.64 -4.94
N LYS A 7 8.93 -18.13 -4.98
CA LYS A 7 9.10 -16.96 -4.51
C LYS A 7 8.69 -15.83 -5.17
N ASP A 8 7.94 -15.90 -5.95
CA ASP A 8 7.54 -14.86 -6.85
C ASP A 8 6.59 -13.85 -6.22
N VAL A 9 5.97 -14.19 -5.09
CA VAL A 9 5.07 -13.28 -4.38
C VAL A 9 5.62 -13.02 -2.99
N GLU A 10 5.84 -11.74 -2.66
CA GLU A 10 6.30 -11.36 -1.34
C GLU A 10 5.23 -11.66 -0.29
N PRO A 11 5.61 -12.21 0.86
CA PRO A 11 4.64 -12.44 1.93
C PRO A 11 4.03 -11.14 2.43
N LEU A 12 2.72 -11.17 2.66
CA LEU A 12 2.00 -10.00 3.13
C LEU A 12 2.61 -9.42 4.41
N GLU A 13 2.98 -10.28 5.34
CA GLU A 13 3.54 -9.82 6.61
C GLU A 13 4.82 -9.02 6.44
N GLN A 14 5.66 -9.42 5.49
CA GLN A 14 6.88 -8.68 5.20
C GLN A 14 6.59 -7.32 4.58
N LEU A 15 5.59 -7.27 3.70
CA LEU A 15 5.18 -6.02 3.08
C LEU A 15 4.55 -5.08 4.10
N LEU A 16 3.75 -5.61 5.02
CA LEU A 16 3.18 -4.80 6.11
C LEU A 16 4.28 -4.23 7.00
N ALA A 17 5.27 -5.04 7.34
CA ALA A 17 6.38 -4.57 8.18
C ALA A 17 7.19 -3.49 7.46
N ALA A 18 7.47 -3.69 6.17
CA ALA A 18 8.21 -2.72 5.38
C ALA A 18 7.43 -1.41 5.25
N LEU A 19 6.13 -1.50 5.02
CA LEU A 19 5.30 -0.31 4.92
C LEU A 19 5.22 0.43 6.26
N ARG A 20 5.10 -0.33 7.36
CA ARG A 20 5.09 0.27 8.69
C ARG A 20 6.38 1.03 8.97
N ALA A 21 7.50 0.52 8.48
CA ALA A 21 8.79 1.18 8.65
C ALA A 21 8.84 2.53 7.91
N GLU A 22 8.05 2.69 6.84
CA GLU A 22 8.03 3.93 6.08
C GLU A 22 7.00 4.94 6.60
N LYS A 23 6.18 4.54 7.56
CA LYS A 23 5.05 5.37 8.02
C LYS A 23 5.50 6.71 8.60
N THR A 24 6.51 6.69 9.48
CA THR A 24 6.99 7.92 10.11
C THR A 24 7.45 8.92 9.06
N ASP A 25 8.23 8.46 8.09
CA ASP A 25 8.73 9.30 7.03
C ASP A 25 7.59 9.86 6.17
N ALA A 26 6.58 9.03 5.87
CA ALA A 26 5.42 9.47 5.10
C ALA A 26 4.64 10.55 5.83
N ILE A 27 4.47 10.40 7.15
CA ILE A 27 3.79 11.39 7.97
C ILE A 27 4.55 12.71 7.95
N GLU A 28 5.86 12.65 8.18
CA GLU A 28 6.67 13.85 8.32
C GLU A 28 6.93 14.57 7.01
N ARG A 29 7.15 13.83 5.93
CA ARG A 29 7.52 14.43 4.65
C ARG A 29 6.34 14.73 3.76
N TYR A 30 5.27 13.96 3.86
CA TYR A 30 4.15 14.05 2.93
C TYR A 30 2.82 14.42 3.56
N GLY A 31 2.78 14.59 4.88
CA GLY A 31 1.54 14.95 5.55
C GLY A 31 0.51 13.81 5.56
N VAL A 32 0.99 12.57 5.54
CA VAL A 32 0.12 11.40 5.61
C VAL A 32 -0.46 11.28 7.01
N HIS A 33 -1.74 10.93 7.09
CA HIS A 33 -2.42 10.66 8.36
C HIS A 33 -2.45 9.17 8.66
N SER A 34 -2.76 8.35 7.67
CA SER A 34 -2.81 6.90 7.86
C SER A 34 -2.46 6.17 6.58
N LEU A 35 -1.97 4.95 6.74
CA LEU A 35 -1.67 4.02 5.65
C LEU A 35 -2.25 2.66 5.98
N GLY A 36 -2.75 1.97 4.97
CA GLY A 36 -3.25 0.61 5.12
C GLY A 36 -3.11 -0.15 3.82
N VAL A 37 -3.26 -1.46 3.90
CA VAL A 37 -3.16 -2.36 2.74
C VAL A 37 -4.50 -3.05 2.53
N PHE A 38 -4.89 -3.16 1.29
CA PHE A 38 -6.11 -3.88 0.91
C PHE A 38 -5.85 -4.64 -0.39
N GLY A 39 -6.88 -5.27 -0.93
CA GLY A 39 -6.78 -5.89 -2.25
C GLY A 39 -6.23 -7.31 -2.24
N SER A 40 -5.65 -7.72 -3.37
CA SER A 40 -5.31 -9.12 -3.60
C SER A 40 -4.31 -9.69 -2.60
N TYR A 41 -3.35 -8.91 -2.13
CA TYR A 41 -2.41 -9.40 -1.13
C TYR A 41 -3.10 -9.74 0.20
N VAL A 42 -4.08 -8.92 0.59
CA VAL A 42 -4.82 -9.17 1.84
C VAL A 42 -5.71 -10.40 1.71
N ARG A 43 -6.29 -10.60 0.53
CA ARG A 43 -7.18 -11.74 0.30
C ARG A 43 -6.44 -13.05 0.03
N GLY A 44 -5.10 -13.01 -0.07
CA GLY A 44 -4.32 -14.20 -0.40
C GLY A 44 -4.42 -14.59 -1.86
N GLU A 45 -4.72 -13.64 -2.74
CA GLU A 45 -4.93 -13.87 -4.16
C GLU A 45 -3.85 -13.22 -5.03
N ALA A 46 -2.81 -12.66 -4.42
CA ALA A 46 -1.78 -11.96 -5.17
C ALA A 46 -0.99 -12.92 -6.06
N LYS A 47 -0.63 -12.42 -7.24
CA LYS A 47 0.20 -13.12 -8.22
C LYS A 47 1.51 -12.34 -8.36
N PRO A 48 2.52 -12.91 -9.04
CA PRO A 48 3.82 -12.23 -9.16
C PRO A 48 3.75 -10.83 -9.77
N ASP A 49 2.75 -10.57 -10.60
CA ASP A 49 2.57 -9.26 -11.23
C ASP A 49 1.51 -8.39 -10.57
N SER A 50 1.00 -8.81 -9.41
CA SER A 50 0.00 -8.03 -8.69
C SER A 50 0.62 -6.79 -8.05
N ASP A 51 -0.13 -5.68 -8.07
CA ASP A 51 0.28 -4.48 -7.34
C ASP A 51 -0.12 -4.62 -5.89
N LEU A 52 0.64 -3.97 -5.01
CA LEU A 52 0.25 -3.83 -3.60
C LEU A 52 -0.66 -2.60 -3.49
N ASP A 53 -1.91 -2.82 -3.12
CA ASP A 53 -2.88 -1.74 -2.99
C ASP A 53 -2.74 -1.10 -1.61
N VAL A 54 -2.37 0.18 -1.59
CA VAL A 54 -2.15 0.93 -0.36
C VAL A 54 -3.13 2.08 -0.29
N LEU A 55 -3.93 2.11 0.77
CA LEU A 55 -4.85 3.20 1.01
C LEU A 55 -4.14 4.26 1.85
N VAL A 56 -4.17 5.50 1.38
CA VAL A 56 -3.55 6.60 2.07
C VAL A 56 -4.59 7.66 2.43
N GLU A 57 -4.52 8.15 3.65
CA GLU A 57 -5.28 9.31 4.08
C GLU A 57 -4.29 10.41 4.43
N TYR A 58 -4.50 11.59 3.87
CA TYR A 58 -3.63 12.76 4.11
C TYR A 58 -4.28 13.70 5.10
N SER A 59 -3.46 14.28 5.98
CA SER A 59 -3.92 15.35 6.88
C SER A 59 -4.15 16.63 6.10
N THR A 60 -3.33 16.85 5.06
CA THR A 60 -3.44 18.00 4.16
C THR A 60 -3.39 17.46 2.74
N PRO A 61 -4.30 17.91 1.85
CA PRO A 61 -4.30 17.40 0.48
C PRO A 61 -2.94 17.55 -0.20
N PRO A 62 -2.42 16.50 -0.83
CA PRO A 62 -1.11 16.59 -1.49
C PRO A 62 -1.25 17.23 -2.87
N THR A 63 -0.14 17.74 -3.39
CA THR A 63 -0.06 18.04 -4.81
C THR A 63 0.03 16.73 -5.57
N LEU A 64 -0.30 16.75 -6.85
CA LEU A 64 -0.16 15.56 -7.68
C LEU A 64 1.28 15.05 -7.67
N PHE A 65 2.24 15.98 -7.70
CA PHE A 65 3.65 15.65 -7.67
C PHE A 65 4.03 14.88 -6.40
N GLU A 66 3.55 15.35 -5.25
CA GLU A 66 3.81 14.70 -3.96
C GLU A 66 3.19 13.30 -3.90
N TYR A 67 1.98 13.18 -4.42
CA TYR A 67 1.28 11.90 -4.46
C TYR A 67 2.06 10.86 -5.28
N VAL A 68 2.48 11.23 -6.48
CA VAL A 68 3.25 10.33 -7.35
C VAL A 68 4.60 9.99 -6.73
N ARG A 69 5.25 10.97 -6.10
CA ARG A 69 6.53 10.74 -5.46
C ARG A 69 6.43 9.72 -4.32
N LEU A 70 5.40 9.85 -3.49
CA LEU A 70 5.20 8.90 -2.40
C LEU A 70 4.97 7.49 -2.95
N GLN A 71 4.12 7.36 -3.98
CA GLN A 71 3.88 6.08 -4.60
C GLN A 71 5.16 5.43 -5.11
N ASN A 72 6.01 6.20 -5.77
CA ASN A 72 7.27 5.70 -6.31
C ASN A 72 8.25 5.33 -5.20
N GLU A 73 8.34 6.13 -4.16
CA GLU A 73 9.22 5.83 -3.03
C GLU A 73 8.80 4.54 -2.33
N LEU A 74 7.51 4.38 -2.10
CA LEU A 74 7.02 3.16 -1.45
C LEU A 74 7.28 1.94 -2.33
N SER A 75 7.09 2.06 -3.64
CA SER A 75 7.39 0.97 -4.56
C SER A 75 8.85 0.57 -4.48
N ASP A 76 9.75 1.56 -4.49
CA ASP A 76 11.19 1.31 -4.42
C ASP A 76 11.57 0.67 -3.08
N ARG A 77 11.01 1.16 -1.98
CA ARG A 77 11.36 0.68 -0.65
C ARG A 77 10.81 -0.70 -0.36
N LEU A 78 9.63 -1.01 -0.86
CA LEU A 78 9.00 -2.28 -0.62
C LEU A 78 9.41 -3.36 -1.63
N GLY A 79 9.98 -2.96 -2.77
CA GLY A 79 10.40 -3.91 -3.79
C GLY A 79 9.26 -4.52 -4.59
N VAL A 80 8.06 -3.94 -4.49
CA VAL A 80 6.91 -4.33 -5.31
C VAL A 80 6.25 -3.07 -5.83
N ARG A 81 5.48 -3.20 -6.90
CA ARG A 81 4.76 -2.05 -7.43
C ARG A 81 3.60 -1.70 -6.51
N VAL A 82 3.59 -0.48 -6.01
CA VAL A 82 2.55 0.03 -5.12
C VAL A 82 1.54 0.83 -5.93
N ASP A 83 0.26 0.54 -5.72
CA ASP A 83 -0.85 1.33 -6.26
C ASP A 83 -1.43 2.12 -5.09
N LEU A 84 -1.14 3.42 -5.05
CA LEU A 84 -1.53 4.29 -3.95
C LEU A 84 -2.91 4.88 -4.24
N VAL A 85 -3.85 4.62 -3.35
CA VAL A 85 -5.24 5.06 -3.50
C VAL A 85 -5.59 5.99 -2.35
N MET A 86 -6.09 7.19 -2.68
CA MET A 86 -6.50 8.15 -1.66
C MET A 86 -7.88 7.78 -1.12
N LYS A 87 -7.99 7.74 0.21
CA LYS A 87 -9.27 7.43 0.87
C LYS A 87 -10.37 8.39 0.42
N SER A 88 -10.05 9.66 0.23
CA SER A 88 -11.01 10.68 -0.21
C SER A 88 -11.54 10.47 -1.63
N ALA A 89 -10.86 9.64 -2.42
CA ALA A 89 -11.26 9.36 -3.80
C ALA A 89 -12.17 8.14 -3.92
N LEU A 90 -12.41 7.43 -2.83
CA LEU A 90 -13.23 6.21 -2.86
C LEU A 90 -14.71 6.54 -2.99
N LYS A 91 -15.38 5.83 -3.90
CA LYS A 91 -16.83 5.91 -4.01
C LYS A 91 -17.45 5.07 -2.89
N PRO A 92 -18.67 5.45 -2.40
CA PRO A 92 -19.21 4.83 -1.18
C PRO A 92 -19.25 3.30 -1.18
N VAL A 93 -19.76 2.67 -2.21
CA VAL A 93 -19.92 1.22 -2.21
C VAL A 93 -18.55 0.52 -2.27
N LEU A 94 -17.67 0.98 -3.15
CA LEU A 94 -16.32 0.43 -3.27
C LEU A 94 -15.53 0.70 -2.00
N GLY A 95 -15.69 1.90 -1.42
CA GLY A 95 -15.02 2.26 -0.19
C GLY A 95 -15.38 1.36 0.97
N GLU A 96 -16.66 0.97 1.09
CA GLU A 96 -17.08 0.05 2.14
C GLU A 96 -16.38 -1.29 2.01
N ARG A 97 -16.28 -1.83 0.80
CA ARG A 97 -15.61 -3.10 0.56
C ARG A 97 -14.14 -3.04 0.91
N ILE A 98 -13.48 -1.97 0.52
CA ILE A 98 -12.06 -1.77 0.79
C ILE A 98 -11.83 -1.69 2.29
N LEU A 99 -12.66 -0.92 3.01
CA LEU A 99 -12.51 -0.76 4.45
C LEU A 99 -12.75 -2.05 5.23
N GLU A 100 -13.57 -2.97 4.71
CA GLU A 100 -13.80 -4.26 5.35
C GLU A 100 -12.56 -5.14 5.36
N GLU A 101 -11.73 -5.05 4.32
CA GLU A 101 -10.53 -5.88 4.23
C GLU A 101 -9.26 -5.14 4.63
N LEU A 102 -9.34 -3.84 4.88
CA LEU A 102 -8.18 -2.98 5.12
C LEU A 102 -7.41 -3.35 6.37
N ILE A 103 -6.09 -3.43 6.23
CA ILE A 103 -5.18 -3.64 7.37
C ILE A 103 -4.34 -2.37 7.51
N TYR A 104 -4.55 -1.62 8.58
CA TYR A 104 -3.76 -0.42 8.86
C TYR A 104 -2.37 -0.79 9.37
N VAL A 105 -1.39 0.03 9.01
CA VAL A 105 -0.05 -0.10 9.56
C VAL A 105 0.29 1.04 10.50
#